data_b715dcbd3083b1c22c400bca9ed86ab5
#
_entry.id   b715dcbd3083b1c22c400bca9ed86ab5
#
_cell.length_a   1.000
_cell.length_b   1.000
_cell.length_c   1.000
_cell.angle_alpha   90.00
_cell.angle_beta   90.00
_cell.angle_gamma   90.00
#
_symmetry.space_group_name_H-M   'P 1'
#
loop_
_entity.id
_entity.type
_entity.pdbx_description
1 polymer ?
#
loop_
_entity_poly.entity_id
_entity_poly.type
_entity_poly.pdbx_seq_one_letter_code
_entity_poly.pdbx_strand_id
1 'polypeptide(L)'
;MVKVKKAVIPAAGYGTRFLPATKAMAKEMLPIVDKPTIQFIVEEAIEAGIEDILIVTGKSKRPIEDHFDSNIELEEHLRKQGKDDLLELVKPTNVNLFFVRQSYPKGLGHAILQAKAFVGNEPFVVMLGDDIMQGQEPLTKQLIDVYEKTHASNIAVMEVPHEETSKYGIIAPERELEDGIYNVEYFVEKPKPEDAPSDLAIIGRYLLTPEIFDILENQAPGAGGEIQLTDAIDTLNKTQRVFAKRFDGKRYDIGNKLGFLEMSIEYGLKHPEIKEGLRGYLLNIAENLE
;
A
#
# COMPACT_ATOMS: atom_id res chain seq x y z
N MET A 1 -19.73 -17.61 4.97
CA MET A 1 -18.47 -16.86 5.22
C MET A 1 -18.64 -15.46 4.69
N VAL A 2 -18.20 -14.45 5.41
CA VAL A 2 -18.17 -13.07 4.91
C VAL A 2 -16.94 -12.98 4.01
N LYS A 3 -17.17 -12.67 2.72
CA LYS A 3 -16.06 -12.43 1.78
C LYS A 3 -15.40 -11.10 2.08
N VAL A 4 -14.09 -11.03 1.93
CA VAL A 4 -13.34 -9.77 1.98
C VAL A 4 -13.55 -9.04 0.66
N LYS A 5 -14.27 -7.92 0.68
CA LYS A 5 -14.65 -7.15 -0.51
C LYS A 5 -14.23 -5.69 -0.44
N LYS A 6 -13.77 -5.25 0.74
CA LYS A 6 -13.46 -3.85 1.03
C LYS A 6 -11.97 -3.63 1.20
N ALA A 7 -11.46 -2.56 0.61
CA ALA A 7 -10.10 -2.08 0.85
C ALA A 7 -10.10 -0.62 1.31
N VAL A 8 -9.10 -0.28 2.11
CA VAL A 8 -8.84 1.09 2.59
C VAL A 8 -7.42 1.47 2.17
N ILE A 9 -7.29 2.56 1.41
CA ILE A 9 -6.01 3.08 0.95
C ILE A 9 -5.73 4.42 1.63
N PRO A 10 -4.84 4.48 2.65
CA PRO A 10 -4.45 5.75 3.26
C PRO A 10 -3.54 6.54 2.32
N ALA A 11 -4.00 7.72 1.91
CA ALA A 11 -3.32 8.65 1.00
C ALA A 11 -3.31 10.10 1.53
N ALA A 12 -3.47 10.31 2.85
CA ALA A 12 -3.58 11.63 3.45
C ALA A 12 -2.23 12.30 3.81
N GLY A 13 -1.10 11.58 3.68
CA GLY A 13 0.23 12.06 4.05
C GLY A 13 0.73 13.23 3.21
N TYR A 14 1.59 14.07 3.78
CA TYR A 14 2.12 15.28 3.12
C TYR A 14 3.13 15.03 1.99
N GLY A 15 3.72 13.84 1.93
CA GLY A 15 4.72 13.50 0.90
C GLY A 15 6.02 14.30 1.01
N THR A 16 6.44 14.69 2.20
CA THR A 16 7.58 15.60 2.44
C THR A 16 8.91 15.11 1.88
N ARG A 17 9.08 13.78 1.73
CA ARG A 17 10.30 13.17 1.16
C ARG A 17 10.52 13.55 -0.31
N PHE A 18 9.46 13.93 -1.04
CA PHE A 18 9.48 14.32 -2.45
C PHE A 18 9.34 15.82 -2.69
N LEU A 19 9.50 16.64 -1.66
CA LEU A 19 9.56 18.08 -1.87
C LEU A 19 10.77 18.45 -2.75
N PRO A 20 10.62 19.41 -3.69
CA PRO A 20 9.47 20.32 -3.86
C PRO A 20 8.32 19.75 -4.73
N ALA A 21 8.47 18.60 -5.42
CA ALA A 21 7.46 18.09 -6.35
C ALA A 21 6.06 17.93 -5.70
N THR A 22 6.02 17.43 -4.47
CA THR A 22 4.78 17.18 -3.72
C THR A 22 4.20 18.42 -3.03
N LYS A 23 4.75 19.61 -3.27
CA LYS A 23 4.17 20.87 -2.78
C LYS A 23 2.76 21.12 -3.36
N ALA A 24 2.57 20.78 -4.62
CA ALA A 24 1.33 21.02 -5.35
C ALA A 24 0.68 19.74 -5.92
N MET A 25 1.32 18.57 -5.72
CA MET A 25 0.86 17.30 -6.25
C MET A 25 0.85 16.23 -5.16
N ALA A 26 -0.14 15.36 -5.17
CA ALA A 26 -0.17 14.17 -4.31
C ALA A 26 1.01 13.25 -4.66
N LYS A 27 1.74 12.74 -3.65
CA LYS A 27 2.84 11.79 -3.89
C LYS A 27 2.34 10.52 -4.61
N GLU A 28 1.11 10.15 -4.36
CA GLU A 28 0.42 9.01 -4.96
C GLU A 28 0.12 9.19 -6.45
N MET A 29 0.26 10.42 -6.97
CA MET A 29 0.13 10.76 -8.38
C MET A 29 1.48 10.87 -9.10
N LEU A 30 2.59 10.64 -8.42
CA LEU A 30 3.90 10.56 -9.08
C LEU A 30 3.89 9.36 -10.04
N PRO A 31 4.22 9.56 -11.32
CA PRO A 31 4.11 8.49 -12.31
C PRO A 31 5.33 7.56 -12.30
N ILE A 32 5.08 6.26 -12.34
CA ILE A 32 6.05 5.26 -12.73
C ILE A 32 5.94 5.10 -14.24
N VAL A 33 6.87 5.68 -14.98
CA VAL A 33 6.81 5.88 -16.44
C VAL A 33 5.61 6.78 -16.80
N ASP A 34 4.44 6.21 -17.03
CA ASP A 34 3.21 6.89 -17.45
C ASP A 34 1.99 6.58 -16.57
N LYS A 35 2.14 5.68 -15.58
CA LYS A 35 1.05 5.26 -14.69
C LYS A 35 1.24 5.83 -13.28
N PRO A 36 0.27 6.57 -12.71
CA PRO A 36 0.33 7.04 -11.32
C PRO A 36 0.46 5.90 -10.31
N THR A 37 1.24 6.11 -9.25
CA THR A 37 1.52 5.07 -8.25
C THR A 37 0.26 4.53 -7.58
N ILE A 38 -0.75 5.37 -7.34
CA ILE A 38 -2.02 4.95 -6.74
C ILE A 38 -2.78 3.93 -7.61
N GLN A 39 -2.63 4.01 -8.93
CA GLN A 39 -3.31 3.10 -9.85
C GLN A 39 -2.81 1.66 -9.70
N PHE A 40 -1.50 1.44 -9.46
CA PHE A 40 -0.95 0.10 -9.18
C PHE A 40 -1.61 -0.53 -7.95
N ILE A 41 -1.88 0.28 -6.91
CA ILE A 41 -2.51 -0.21 -5.67
C ILE A 41 -3.98 -0.58 -5.91
N VAL A 42 -4.70 0.25 -6.68
CA VAL A 42 -6.11 -0.01 -7.03
C VAL A 42 -6.21 -1.24 -7.94
N GLU A 43 -5.32 -1.38 -8.93
CA GLU A 43 -5.28 -2.56 -9.81
C GLU A 43 -5.01 -3.85 -9.02
N GLU A 44 -4.07 -3.85 -8.07
CA GLU A 44 -3.83 -4.99 -7.17
C GLU A 44 -5.08 -5.36 -6.36
N ALA A 45 -5.81 -4.36 -5.85
CA ALA A 45 -7.04 -4.60 -5.11
C ALA A 45 -8.10 -5.28 -5.99
N ILE A 46 -8.30 -4.79 -7.22
CA ILE A 46 -9.25 -5.36 -8.18
C ILE A 46 -8.87 -6.79 -8.54
N GLU A 47 -7.60 -7.04 -8.82
CA GLU A 47 -7.08 -8.38 -9.15
C GLU A 47 -7.27 -9.36 -7.98
N ALA A 48 -7.18 -8.86 -6.74
CA ALA A 48 -7.47 -9.65 -5.54
C ALA A 48 -8.98 -9.89 -5.27
N GLY A 49 -9.88 -9.30 -6.09
CA GLY A 49 -11.32 -9.48 -5.98
C GLY A 49 -12.02 -8.48 -5.03
N ILE A 50 -11.39 -7.36 -4.72
CA ILE A 50 -12.00 -6.25 -3.97
C ILE A 50 -13.03 -5.55 -4.86
N GLU A 51 -14.18 -5.23 -4.30
CA GLU A 51 -15.31 -4.60 -4.99
C GLU A 51 -15.48 -3.12 -4.61
N ASP A 52 -15.16 -2.77 -3.35
CA ASP A 52 -15.32 -1.44 -2.78
C ASP A 52 -13.98 -0.94 -2.21
N ILE A 53 -13.51 0.22 -2.66
CA ILE A 53 -12.25 0.82 -2.19
C ILE A 53 -12.53 2.19 -1.59
N LEU A 54 -12.12 2.42 -0.36
CA LEU A 54 -12.10 3.73 0.28
C LEU A 54 -10.70 4.31 0.26
N ILE A 55 -10.53 5.45 -0.38
CA ILE A 55 -9.28 6.22 -0.34
C ILE A 55 -9.41 7.31 0.74
N VAL A 56 -8.55 7.23 1.76
CA VAL A 56 -8.48 8.25 2.82
C VAL A 56 -7.57 9.36 2.36
N THR A 57 -8.16 10.49 1.96
CA THR A 57 -7.43 11.64 1.39
C THR A 57 -7.17 12.74 2.41
N GLY A 58 -6.32 13.69 2.06
CA GLY A 58 -6.04 14.91 2.80
C GLY A 58 -6.32 16.17 1.98
N LYS A 59 -5.84 17.30 2.49
CA LYS A 59 -5.86 18.56 1.74
C LYS A 59 -4.98 18.44 0.48
N SER A 60 -5.44 18.99 -0.64
CA SER A 60 -4.71 19.01 -1.93
C SER A 60 -4.50 17.64 -2.59
N LYS A 61 -5.38 16.67 -2.33
CA LYS A 61 -5.35 15.32 -2.93
C LYS A 61 -6.40 15.11 -4.04
N ARG A 62 -7.09 16.17 -4.46
CA ARG A 62 -8.10 16.11 -5.52
C ARG A 62 -7.63 15.43 -6.82
N PRO A 63 -6.36 15.56 -7.27
CA PRO A 63 -5.91 14.84 -8.46
C PRO A 63 -6.08 13.32 -8.39
N ILE A 64 -6.17 12.72 -7.19
CA ILE A 64 -6.46 11.28 -7.03
C ILE A 64 -7.92 11.00 -7.43
N GLU A 65 -8.85 11.86 -7.01
CA GLU A 65 -10.28 11.75 -7.36
C GLU A 65 -10.46 11.93 -8.87
N ASP A 66 -9.91 13.03 -9.39
CA ASP A 66 -9.99 13.39 -10.83
C ASP A 66 -9.36 12.31 -11.74
N HIS A 67 -8.35 11.55 -11.25
CA HIS A 67 -7.69 10.49 -12.03
C HIS A 67 -8.59 9.28 -12.29
N PHE A 68 -9.43 8.93 -11.33
CA PHE A 68 -10.33 7.77 -11.44
C PHE A 68 -11.70 8.11 -12.02
N ASP A 69 -12.02 9.39 -12.15
CA ASP A 69 -13.25 9.84 -12.77
C ASP A 69 -13.17 9.83 -14.31
N SER A 70 -14.33 9.75 -14.97
CA SER A 70 -14.43 9.94 -16.41
C SER A 70 -14.02 11.36 -16.82
N ASN A 71 -13.17 11.46 -17.84
CA ASN A 71 -12.88 12.71 -18.51
C ASN A 71 -13.59 12.75 -19.88
N ILE A 72 -14.86 13.12 -19.87
CA ILE A 72 -15.73 13.07 -21.06
C ILE A 72 -15.14 13.87 -22.22
N GLU A 73 -14.54 15.04 -21.97
CA GLU A 73 -13.96 15.88 -23.03
C GLU A 73 -12.75 15.19 -23.69
N LEU A 74 -11.87 14.59 -22.88
CA LEU A 74 -10.70 13.84 -23.38
C LEU A 74 -11.15 12.58 -24.13
N GLU A 75 -12.08 11.81 -23.57
CA GLU A 75 -12.61 10.60 -24.21
C GLU A 75 -13.26 10.90 -25.56
N GLU A 76 -14.08 11.95 -25.66
CA GLU A 76 -14.66 12.38 -26.92
C GLU A 76 -13.60 12.86 -27.93
N HIS A 77 -12.59 13.57 -27.46
CA HIS A 77 -11.48 14.02 -28.30
C HIS A 77 -10.72 12.84 -28.91
N LEU A 78 -10.35 11.85 -28.08
CA LEU A 78 -9.66 10.63 -28.54
C LEU A 78 -10.51 9.82 -29.51
N ARG A 79 -11.82 9.66 -29.23
CA ARG A 79 -12.77 8.96 -30.10
C ARG A 79 -12.88 9.63 -31.46
N LYS A 80 -12.97 10.98 -31.52
CA LYS A 80 -13.01 11.73 -32.77
C LYS A 80 -11.71 11.59 -33.57
N GLN A 81 -10.59 11.33 -32.94
CA GLN A 81 -9.29 11.10 -33.58
C GLN A 81 -9.04 9.64 -33.98
N GLY A 82 -9.92 8.70 -33.61
CA GLY A 82 -9.73 7.26 -33.84
C GLY A 82 -8.59 6.67 -33.03
N LYS A 83 -8.26 7.24 -31.83
CA LYS A 83 -7.18 6.79 -30.95
C LYS A 83 -7.72 5.82 -29.89
N ASP A 84 -8.19 4.66 -30.33
CA ASP A 84 -8.88 3.70 -29.49
C ASP A 84 -7.96 3.14 -28.40
N ASP A 85 -6.67 2.93 -28.67
CA ASP A 85 -5.70 2.46 -27.68
C ASP A 85 -5.55 3.44 -26.50
N LEU A 86 -5.48 4.75 -26.80
CA LEU A 86 -5.42 5.79 -25.77
C LEU A 86 -6.76 5.94 -25.03
N LEU A 87 -7.87 5.70 -25.73
CA LEU A 87 -9.20 5.73 -25.11
C LEU A 87 -9.34 4.63 -24.04
N GLU A 88 -8.80 3.44 -24.29
CA GLU A 88 -8.80 2.37 -23.28
C GLU A 88 -8.00 2.74 -22.02
N LEU A 89 -6.90 3.49 -22.16
CA LEU A 89 -6.06 3.90 -21.02
C LEU A 89 -6.72 4.92 -20.09
N VAL A 90 -7.71 5.70 -20.62
CA VAL A 90 -8.38 6.76 -19.84
C VAL A 90 -9.77 6.36 -19.36
N LYS A 91 -10.19 5.12 -19.58
CA LYS A 91 -11.47 4.62 -19.07
C LYS A 91 -11.48 4.55 -17.55
N PRO A 92 -12.60 4.88 -16.91
CA PRO A 92 -12.77 4.68 -15.47
C PRO A 92 -12.51 3.24 -15.06
N THR A 93 -11.92 3.08 -13.91
CA THR A 93 -11.63 1.77 -13.33
C THR A 93 -12.94 1.10 -12.89
N ASN A 94 -13.10 -0.20 -13.20
CA ASN A 94 -14.32 -0.95 -12.87
C ASN A 94 -14.31 -1.42 -11.40
N VAL A 95 -14.39 -0.48 -10.47
CA VAL A 95 -14.49 -0.73 -9.02
C VAL A 95 -15.23 0.45 -8.37
N ASN A 96 -15.93 0.22 -7.26
CA ASN A 96 -16.56 1.29 -6.52
C ASN A 96 -15.52 2.05 -5.70
N LEU A 97 -15.32 3.32 -6.01
CA LEU A 97 -14.38 4.19 -5.28
C LEU A 97 -15.13 5.16 -4.37
N PHE A 98 -14.67 5.21 -3.12
CA PHE A 98 -15.18 6.11 -2.10
C PHE A 98 -14.02 6.97 -1.58
N PHE A 99 -14.34 8.20 -1.16
CA PHE A 99 -13.33 9.11 -0.64
C PHE A 99 -13.78 9.68 0.71
N VAL A 100 -12.87 9.66 1.68
CA VAL A 100 -13.07 10.32 2.96
C VAL A 100 -11.83 11.14 3.32
N ARG A 101 -12.02 12.24 4.06
CA ARG A 101 -10.90 13.12 4.42
C ARG A 101 -10.43 12.86 5.84
N GLN A 102 -9.14 12.66 5.99
CA GLN A 102 -8.44 12.82 7.25
C GLN A 102 -8.13 14.32 7.44
N SER A 103 -8.98 15.03 8.19
CA SER A 103 -8.84 16.48 8.37
C SER A 103 -7.57 16.87 9.13
N TYR A 104 -7.10 16.02 10.04
CA TYR A 104 -5.89 16.20 10.83
C TYR A 104 -5.02 14.95 10.72
N PRO A 105 -3.78 15.04 10.20
CA PRO A 105 -2.88 13.89 10.05
C PRO A 105 -2.29 13.49 11.41
N LYS A 106 -2.95 12.57 12.11
CA LYS A 106 -2.55 12.07 13.43
C LYS A 106 -1.95 10.65 13.36
N GLY A 107 -1.39 10.27 12.22
CA GLY A 107 -0.78 8.95 12.02
C GLY A 107 -1.64 7.98 11.20
N LEU A 108 -1.05 6.81 10.89
CA LEU A 108 -1.66 5.78 10.05
C LEU A 108 -2.92 5.18 10.70
N GLY A 109 -2.86 4.83 11.98
CA GLY A 109 -4.02 4.32 12.72
C GLY A 109 -5.20 5.28 12.69
N HIS A 110 -4.94 6.60 12.81
CA HIS A 110 -5.99 7.61 12.69
C HIS A 110 -6.56 7.71 11.27
N ALA A 111 -5.74 7.49 10.23
CA ALA A 111 -6.24 7.44 8.86
C ALA A 111 -7.19 6.26 8.66
N ILE A 112 -6.83 5.07 9.17
CA ILE A 112 -7.67 3.87 9.12
C ILE A 112 -8.97 4.08 9.89
N LEU A 113 -8.93 4.76 11.03
CA LEU A 113 -10.13 5.05 11.83
C LEU A 113 -11.19 5.83 11.03
N GLN A 114 -10.80 6.66 10.05
CA GLN A 114 -11.76 7.37 9.19
C GLN A 114 -12.61 6.40 8.34
N ALA A 115 -12.18 5.15 8.18
CA ALA A 115 -12.88 4.15 7.40
C ALA A 115 -13.96 3.40 8.19
N LYS A 116 -14.10 3.59 9.50
CA LYS A 116 -15.02 2.82 10.39
C LYS A 116 -16.44 2.73 9.81
N ALA A 117 -17.01 3.87 9.39
CA ALA A 117 -18.38 3.91 8.86
C ALA A 117 -18.52 3.18 7.50
N PHE A 118 -17.50 3.19 6.67
CA PHE A 118 -17.47 2.49 5.39
C PHE A 118 -17.32 0.98 5.57
N VAL A 119 -16.41 0.58 6.43
CA VAL A 119 -16.12 -0.84 6.70
C VAL A 119 -17.29 -1.53 7.40
N GLY A 120 -17.90 -0.87 8.40
CA GLY A 120 -18.94 -1.49 9.21
C GLY A 120 -18.40 -2.68 10.02
N ASN A 121 -19.06 -3.82 9.89
CA ASN A 121 -18.71 -5.05 10.60
C ASN A 121 -18.10 -6.12 9.67
N GLU A 122 -17.40 -5.72 8.62
CA GLU A 122 -16.81 -6.63 7.65
C GLU A 122 -15.28 -6.64 7.76
N PRO A 123 -14.61 -7.78 7.44
CA PRO A 123 -13.16 -7.79 7.28
C PRO A 123 -12.77 -6.92 6.08
N PHE A 124 -11.62 -6.27 6.16
CA PHE A 124 -11.16 -5.35 5.13
C PHE A 124 -9.64 -5.39 4.98
N VAL A 125 -9.16 -4.99 3.82
CA VAL A 125 -7.74 -4.87 3.53
C VAL A 125 -7.30 -3.42 3.69
N VAL A 126 -6.13 -3.19 4.28
CA VAL A 126 -5.42 -1.91 4.25
C VAL A 126 -4.24 -2.03 3.30
N MET A 127 -4.13 -1.08 2.37
CA MET A 127 -3.08 -1.05 1.35
C MET A 127 -2.39 0.30 1.37
N LEU A 128 -1.11 0.34 1.76
CA LEU A 128 -0.35 1.60 1.79
C LEU A 128 -0.08 2.08 0.36
N GLY A 129 -0.35 3.36 0.11
CA GLY A 129 -0.29 3.97 -1.21
C GLY A 129 1.12 4.20 -1.77
N ASP A 130 2.16 3.90 -1.00
CA ASP A 130 3.57 4.04 -1.37
C ASP A 130 4.37 2.73 -1.32
N ASP A 131 3.68 1.60 -1.20
CA ASP A 131 4.25 0.26 -1.21
C ASP A 131 3.68 -0.55 -2.38
N ILE A 132 4.50 -0.80 -3.41
CA ILE A 132 4.07 -1.59 -4.57
C ILE A 132 4.70 -2.98 -4.48
N MET A 133 3.83 -3.99 -4.62
CA MET A 133 4.20 -5.41 -4.51
C MET A 133 4.16 -6.06 -5.88
N GLN A 134 5.23 -6.75 -6.24
CA GLN A 134 5.31 -7.53 -7.48
C GLN A 134 5.61 -8.99 -7.13
N GLY A 135 4.69 -9.88 -7.39
CA GLY A 135 4.79 -11.32 -7.14
C GLY A 135 4.09 -12.13 -8.24
N GLN A 136 4.06 -13.43 -8.08
CA GLN A 136 3.30 -14.32 -8.99
C GLN A 136 1.79 -14.17 -8.79
N GLU A 137 1.38 -13.87 -7.57
CA GLU A 137 0.01 -13.61 -7.17
C GLU A 137 -0.04 -12.32 -6.36
N PRO A 138 -1.11 -11.50 -6.48
CA PRO A 138 -1.26 -10.30 -5.67
C PRO A 138 -1.12 -10.60 -4.17
N LEU A 139 -0.30 -9.81 -3.46
CA LEU A 139 -0.11 -10.01 -2.01
C LEU A 139 -1.44 -9.87 -1.25
N THR A 140 -2.29 -8.93 -1.68
CA THR A 140 -3.64 -8.78 -1.12
C THR A 140 -4.46 -10.07 -1.23
N LYS A 141 -4.36 -10.80 -2.33
CA LYS A 141 -5.05 -12.09 -2.49
C LYS A 141 -4.49 -13.15 -1.53
N GLN A 142 -3.16 -13.20 -1.35
CA GLN A 142 -2.53 -14.12 -0.39
C GLN A 142 -3.03 -13.86 1.05
N LEU A 143 -3.21 -12.59 1.45
CA LEU A 143 -3.77 -12.24 2.77
C LEU A 143 -5.24 -12.67 2.89
N ILE A 144 -6.03 -12.55 1.82
CA ILE A 144 -7.42 -13.03 1.79
C ILE A 144 -7.45 -14.55 1.98
N ASP A 145 -6.57 -15.29 1.34
CA ASP A 145 -6.50 -16.76 1.46
C ASP A 145 -6.11 -17.20 2.89
N VAL A 146 -5.21 -16.45 3.55
CA VAL A 146 -4.90 -16.66 4.99
C VAL A 146 -6.15 -16.39 5.84
N TYR A 147 -6.89 -15.32 5.58
CA TYR A 147 -8.13 -15.02 6.31
C TYR A 147 -9.20 -16.07 6.09
N GLU A 148 -9.37 -16.58 4.89
CA GLU A 148 -10.34 -17.65 4.59
C GLU A 148 -10.05 -18.95 5.36
N LYS A 149 -8.77 -19.22 5.66
CA LYS A 149 -8.33 -20.37 6.46
C LYS A 149 -8.46 -20.12 7.97
N THR A 150 -8.14 -18.93 8.43
CA THR A 150 -7.94 -18.62 9.87
C THR A 150 -9.09 -17.84 10.51
N HIS A 151 -9.85 -17.09 9.69
CA HIS A 151 -10.86 -16.11 10.13
C HIS A 151 -10.33 -15.05 11.10
N ALA A 152 -9.04 -14.74 10.99
CA ALA A 152 -8.33 -13.80 11.86
C ALA A 152 -7.60 -12.74 11.06
N SER A 153 -7.36 -11.59 11.69
CA SER A 153 -6.51 -10.56 11.13
C SER A 153 -5.14 -11.12 10.76
N ASN A 154 -4.60 -10.67 9.66
CA ASN A 154 -3.24 -11.02 9.25
C ASN A 154 -2.57 -9.88 8.50
N ILE A 155 -1.24 -9.86 8.54
CA ILE A 155 -0.42 -8.81 7.98
C ILE A 155 0.67 -9.39 7.09
N ALA A 156 1.10 -8.61 6.12
CA ALA A 156 2.25 -8.98 5.30
C ALA A 156 3.57 -8.60 5.97
N VAL A 157 4.54 -9.50 5.90
CA VAL A 157 5.91 -9.26 6.37
C VAL A 157 6.93 -9.67 5.31
N MET A 158 8.13 -9.10 5.40
CA MET A 158 9.26 -9.39 4.54
C MET A 158 10.55 -9.35 5.36
N GLU A 159 11.52 -10.18 5.02
CA GLU A 159 12.86 -10.08 5.61
C GLU A 159 13.56 -8.80 5.15
N VAL A 160 14.14 -8.08 6.08
CA VAL A 160 14.95 -6.88 5.83
C VAL A 160 16.33 -7.02 6.46
N PRO A 161 17.35 -6.29 5.99
CA PRO A 161 18.62 -6.19 6.70
C PRO A 161 18.41 -5.75 8.16
N HIS A 162 19.09 -6.36 9.09
CA HIS A 162 18.90 -6.12 10.54
C HIS A 162 19.03 -4.64 10.93
N GLU A 163 19.95 -3.94 10.32
CA GLU A 163 20.17 -2.50 10.51
C GLU A 163 19.00 -1.63 10.04
N GLU A 164 18.11 -2.18 9.21
CA GLU A 164 16.92 -1.47 8.71
C GLU A 164 15.67 -1.67 9.55
N THR A 165 15.70 -2.56 10.55
CA THR A 165 14.54 -2.85 11.41
C THR A 165 13.96 -1.61 12.08
N SER A 166 14.80 -0.60 12.38
CA SER A 166 14.37 0.68 12.95
C SER A 166 13.47 1.54 12.03
N LYS A 167 13.29 1.14 10.78
CA LYS A 167 12.41 1.86 9.82
C LYS A 167 10.98 1.31 9.82
N TYR A 168 10.75 0.10 10.37
CA TYR A 168 9.52 -0.67 10.23
C TYR A 168 8.93 -1.10 11.57
N GLY A 169 7.66 -1.47 11.58
CA GLY A 169 7.15 -2.37 12.60
C GLY A 169 7.76 -3.75 12.41
N ILE A 170 8.16 -4.40 13.49
CA ILE A 170 8.79 -5.72 13.47
C ILE A 170 7.93 -6.70 14.24
N ILE A 171 7.80 -7.93 13.76
CA ILE A 171 7.09 -8.99 14.46
C ILE A 171 8.04 -9.83 15.32
N ALA A 172 7.55 -10.32 16.47
CA ALA A 172 8.16 -11.43 17.20
C ALA A 172 7.45 -12.72 16.74
N PRO A 173 8.04 -13.54 15.85
CA PRO A 173 7.42 -14.77 15.42
C PRO A 173 7.47 -15.82 16.54
N GLU A 174 6.30 -16.36 16.93
CA GLU A 174 6.20 -17.47 17.90
C GLU A 174 6.52 -18.80 17.21
N ARG A 175 5.89 -19.05 16.07
CA ARG A 175 6.02 -20.27 15.28
C ARG A 175 5.63 -20.04 13.84
N GLU A 176 6.42 -20.58 12.92
CA GLU A 176 6.01 -20.75 11.53
C GLU A 176 5.05 -21.96 11.42
N LEU A 177 3.94 -21.77 10.72
CA LEU A 177 2.94 -22.80 10.47
C LEU A 177 3.25 -23.49 9.12
N GLU A 178 2.58 -23.04 8.08
CA GLU A 178 2.76 -23.52 6.71
C GLU A 178 2.88 -22.33 5.75
N ASP A 179 3.54 -22.50 4.63
CA ASP A 179 3.58 -21.51 3.53
C ASP A 179 4.02 -20.09 3.97
N GLY A 180 4.93 -19.96 4.93
CA GLY A 180 5.39 -18.65 5.42
C GLY A 180 4.34 -17.91 6.24
N ILE A 181 3.40 -18.60 6.87
CA ILE A 181 2.44 -18.05 7.82
C ILE A 181 2.99 -18.22 9.22
N TYR A 182 3.08 -17.13 9.99
CA TYR A 182 3.58 -17.12 11.35
C TYR A 182 2.46 -16.82 12.35
N ASN A 183 2.45 -17.54 13.46
CA ASN A 183 1.89 -17.02 14.70
C ASN A 183 2.79 -15.91 15.21
N VAL A 184 2.19 -14.81 15.67
CA VAL A 184 2.94 -13.66 16.19
C VAL A 184 2.72 -13.53 17.68
N GLU A 185 3.79 -13.43 18.44
CA GLU A 185 3.75 -13.23 19.89
C GLU A 185 3.40 -11.76 20.21
N TYR A 186 4.16 -10.82 19.64
CA TYR A 186 3.92 -9.38 19.77
C TYR A 186 4.49 -8.61 18.58
N PHE A 187 4.15 -7.31 18.52
CA PHE A 187 4.58 -6.37 17.49
C PHE A 187 5.29 -5.18 18.13
N VAL A 188 6.35 -4.68 17.50
CA VAL A 188 7.09 -3.50 17.96
C VAL A 188 7.25 -2.50 16.83
N GLU A 189 6.81 -1.26 17.04
CA GLU A 189 6.96 -0.18 16.07
C GLU A 189 8.37 0.43 16.17
N LYS A 190 9.13 0.33 15.08
CA LYS A 190 10.47 0.94 14.91
C LYS A 190 11.41 0.69 16.08
N PRO A 191 11.67 -0.58 16.45
CA PRO A 191 12.64 -0.87 17.49
C PRO A 191 14.03 -0.39 17.08
N LYS A 192 14.92 -0.21 18.04
CA LYS A 192 16.33 -0.12 17.70
C LYS A 192 16.81 -1.49 17.20
N PRO A 193 17.82 -1.57 16.32
CA PRO A 193 18.29 -2.86 15.81
C PRO A 193 18.62 -3.86 16.93
N GLU A 194 19.28 -3.39 18.01
CA GLU A 194 19.64 -4.22 19.16
C GLU A 194 18.43 -4.78 19.94
N ASP A 195 17.25 -4.16 19.80
CA ASP A 195 15.99 -4.53 20.48
C ASP A 195 15.00 -5.22 19.53
N ALA A 196 15.35 -5.36 18.24
CA ALA A 196 14.47 -5.95 17.25
C ALA A 196 14.29 -7.46 17.50
N PRO A 197 13.05 -7.98 17.66
CA PRO A 197 12.82 -9.39 17.97
C PRO A 197 13.10 -10.33 16.79
N SER A 198 13.15 -9.81 15.57
CA SER A 198 13.45 -10.54 14.33
C SER A 198 13.80 -9.56 13.20
N ASP A 199 14.09 -10.10 12.01
CA ASP A 199 14.28 -9.34 10.79
C ASP A 199 12.99 -9.31 9.91
N LEU A 200 11.85 -9.77 10.43
CA LEU A 200 10.57 -9.79 9.73
C LEU A 200 9.84 -8.47 9.93
N ALA A 201 9.97 -7.61 8.93
CA ALA A 201 9.39 -6.28 8.89
C ALA A 201 7.98 -6.30 8.32
N ILE A 202 7.08 -5.54 8.93
CA ILE A 202 5.72 -5.31 8.44
C ILE A 202 5.80 -4.44 7.18
N ILE A 203 5.13 -4.88 6.12
CA ILE A 203 5.03 -4.17 4.87
C ILE A 203 3.58 -3.75 4.57
N GLY A 204 3.38 -2.91 3.59
CA GLY A 204 2.18 -2.10 3.36
C GLY A 204 0.87 -2.83 3.01
N ARG A 205 0.67 -4.07 3.45
CA ARG A 205 -0.58 -4.83 3.26
C ARG A 205 -1.02 -5.48 4.56
N TYR A 206 -2.29 -5.24 4.93
CA TYR A 206 -2.90 -5.77 6.15
C TYR A 206 -4.31 -6.24 5.82
N LEU A 207 -4.73 -7.35 6.36
CA LEU A 207 -6.13 -7.74 6.42
C LEU A 207 -6.57 -7.70 7.88
N LEU A 208 -7.55 -6.85 8.18
CA LEU A 208 -7.97 -6.55 9.54
C LEU A 208 -9.46 -6.87 9.72
N THR A 209 -9.79 -7.26 10.94
CA THR A 209 -11.17 -7.40 11.37
C THR A 209 -11.68 -6.11 12.02
N PRO A 210 -13.00 -5.88 12.06
CA PRO A 210 -13.58 -4.60 12.54
C PRO A 210 -13.22 -4.22 13.97
N GLU A 211 -12.86 -5.17 14.81
CA GLU A 211 -12.48 -4.96 16.21
C GLU A 211 -11.30 -4.00 16.37
N ILE A 212 -10.49 -3.83 15.32
CA ILE A 212 -9.41 -2.85 15.29
C ILE A 212 -9.89 -1.42 15.54
N PHE A 213 -11.13 -1.08 15.13
CA PHE A 213 -11.64 0.27 15.26
C PHE A 213 -11.89 0.67 16.72
N ASP A 214 -12.36 -0.26 17.56
CA ASP A 214 -12.58 0.03 18.98
C ASP A 214 -11.25 0.27 19.71
N ILE A 215 -10.18 -0.39 19.26
CA ILE A 215 -8.82 -0.15 19.78
C ILE A 215 -8.34 1.22 19.32
N LEU A 216 -8.42 1.53 18.00
CA LEU A 216 -7.96 2.79 17.44
C LEU A 216 -8.69 4.02 18.01
N GLU A 217 -9.97 3.92 18.38
CA GLU A 217 -10.74 5.00 19.00
C GLU A 217 -10.20 5.39 20.38
N ASN A 218 -9.68 4.42 21.12
CA ASN A 218 -9.25 4.58 22.51
C ASN A 218 -7.71 4.61 22.67
N GLN A 219 -6.96 4.47 21.58
CA GLN A 219 -5.50 4.41 21.61
C GLN A 219 -4.89 5.79 21.86
N ALA A 220 -3.99 5.86 22.84
CA ALA A 220 -3.15 7.04 23.03
C ALA A 220 -2.10 7.17 21.91
N PRO A 221 -1.67 8.39 21.56
CA PRO A 221 -0.56 8.57 20.64
C PRO A 221 0.72 7.85 21.13
N GLY A 222 1.33 7.11 20.21
CA GLY A 222 2.60 6.40 20.43
C GLY A 222 3.82 7.12 19.89
N ALA A 223 4.71 6.41 19.24
CA ALA A 223 5.93 6.95 18.66
C ALA A 223 5.64 8.15 17.72
N GLY A 224 6.41 9.22 17.86
CA GLY A 224 6.22 10.45 17.07
C GLY A 224 4.96 11.26 17.41
N GLY A 225 4.20 10.92 18.45
CA GLY A 225 2.94 11.56 18.79
C GLY A 225 1.78 11.15 17.85
N GLU A 226 1.92 10.05 17.14
CA GLU A 226 0.97 9.54 16.16
C GLU A 226 0.20 8.33 16.71
N ILE A 227 -1.01 8.11 16.23
CA ILE A 227 -1.77 6.86 16.45
C ILE A 227 -1.21 5.82 15.48
N GLN A 228 -0.36 4.93 16.01
CA GLN A 228 0.34 3.93 15.22
C GLN A 228 -0.56 2.70 15.00
N LEU A 229 -0.61 2.21 13.75
CA LEU A 229 -1.38 1.01 13.43
C LEU A 229 -0.74 -0.25 14.05
N THR A 230 0.58 -0.32 14.11
CA THR A 230 1.32 -1.43 14.71
C THR A 230 0.95 -1.63 16.18
N ASP A 231 0.86 -0.56 16.97
CA ASP A 231 0.47 -0.60 18.38
C ASP A 231 -0.99 -1.09 18.55
N ALA A 232 -1.87 -0.69 17.63
CA ALA A 232 -3.24 -1.17 17.61
C ALA A 232 -3.32 -2.67 17.30
N ILE A 233 -2.52 -3.14 16.35
CA ILE A 233 -2.44 -4.56 15.98
C ILE A 233 -1.86 -5.38 17.13
N ASP A 234 -0.85 -4.88 17.85
CA ASP A 234 -0.33 -5.55 19.07
C ASP A 234 -1.41 -5.67 20.13
N THR A 235 -2.19 -4.61 20.32
CA THR A 235 -3.31 -4.66 21.29
C THR A 235 -4.39 -5.64 20.83
N LEU A 236 -4.71 -5.68 19.53
CA LEU A 236 -5.64 -6.63 18.95
C LEU A 236 -5.18 -8.07 19.17
N ASN A 237 -3.87 -8.34 19.00
CA ASN A 237 -3.28 -9.67 19.17
C ASN A 237 -3.42 -10.24 20.60
N LYS A 238 -3.63 -9.38 21.61
CA LYS A 238 -3.89 -9.80 22.99
C LYS A 238 -5.30 -10.36 23.22
N THR A 239 -6.25 -10.02 22.33
CA THR A 239 -7.67 -10.43 22.44
C THR A 239 -8.06 -11.45 21.38
N GLN A 240 -7.49 -11.37 20.20
CA GLN A 240 -7.65 -12.31 19.11
C GLN A 240 -6.29 -12.49 18.40
N ARG A 241 -6.00 -13.70 17.91
CA ARG A 241 -4.73 -13.96 17.27
C ARG A 241 -4.60 -13.18 15.95
N VAL A 242 -3.44 -12.58 15.72
CA VAL A 242 -3.05 -11.97 14.45
C VAL A 242 -1.92 -12.80 13.84
N PHE A 243 -2.07 -13.15 12.56
CA PHE A 243 -1.06 -13.87 11.81
C PHE A 243 -0.17 -12.94 10.99
N ALA A 244 1.01 -13.40 10.62
CA ALA A 244 1.84 -12.74 9.64
C ALA A 244 2.05 -13.68 8.45
N LYS A 245 1.94 -13.14 7.22
CA LYS A 245 2.25 -13.85 5.98
C LYS A 245 3.54 -13.28 5.38
N ARG A 246 4.57 -14.11 5.23
CA ARG A 246 5.78 -13.71 4.52
C ARG A 246 5.49 -13.56 3.04
N PHE A 247 5.89 -12.45 2.48
CA PHE A 247 5.80 -12.16 1.06
C PHE A 247 7.07 -12.65 0.35
N ASP A 248 6.84 -13.45 -0.67
CA ASP A 248 7.86 -13.98 -1.58
C ASP A 248 7.76 -13.26 -2.92
N GLY A 249 8.26 -12.04 -2.97
CA GLY A 249 8.20 -11.20 -4.17
C GLY A 249 9.09 -9.98 -4.05
N LYS A 250 8.97 -9.08 -5.00
CA LYS A 250 9.70 -7.82 -4.97
C LYS A 250 8.81 -6.70 -4.46
N ARG A 251 9.27 -6.02 -3.43
CA ARG A 251 8.67 -4.81 -2.89
C ARG A 251 9.42 -3.59 -3.39
N TYR A 252 8.68 -2.58 -3.82
CA TYR A 252 9.21 -1.25 -4.13
C TYR A 252 8.65 -0.26 -3.11
N ASP A 253 9.51 0.24 -2.23
CA ASP A 253 9.19 1.37 -1.36
C ASP A 253 9.33 2.66 -2.17
N ILE A 254 8.25 3.04 -2.84
CA ILE A 254 8.18 4.27 -3.62
C ILE A 254 7.96 5.52 -2.75
N GLY A 255 7.86 5.36 -1.43
CA GLY A 255 7.89 6.45 -0.45
C GLY A 255 9.26 7.09 -0.29
N ASN A 256 10.34 6.49 -0.85
CA ASN A 256 11.68 7.07 -0.91
C ASN A 256 12.15 7.26 -2.37
N LYS A 257 13.13 8.15 -2.55
CA LYS A 257 13.59 8.56 -3.90
C LYS A 257 14.29 7.43 -4.65
N LEU A 258 15.06 6.59 -3.96
CA LEU A 258 15.81 5.51 -4.59
C LEU A 258 14.85 4.41 -5.07
N GLY A 259 13.97 3.91 -4.21
CA GLY A 259 12.97 2.90 -4.59
C GLY A 259 12.04 3.38 -5.70
N PHE A 260 11.69 4.67 -5.72
CA PHE A 260 10.93 5.27 -6.82
C PHE A 260 11.71 5.22 -8.15
N LEU A 261 13.01 5.54 -8.15
CA LEU A 261 13.85 5.48 -9.34
C LEU A 261 14.08 4.03 -9.79
N GLU A 262 14.36 3.11 -8.86
CA GLU A 262 14.54 1.69 -9.16
C GLU A 262 13.32 1.12 -9.87
N MET A 263 12.13 1.36 -9.29
CA MET A 263 10.88 0.93 -9.92
C MET A 263 10.68 1.57 -11.29
N SER A 264 10.92 2.87 -11.43
CA SER A 264 10.78 3.58 -12.72
C SER A 264 11.69 3.01 -13.80
N ILE A 265 12.93 2.67 -13.46
CA ILE A 265 13.89 2.04 -14.38
C ILE A 265 13.39 0.64 -14.78
N GLU A 266 13.01 -0.19 -13.82
CA GLU A 266 12.60 -1.57 -14.10
C GLU A 266 11.31 -1.65 -14.91
N TYR A 267 10.35 -0.77 -14.62
CA TYR A 267 9.13 -0.67 -15.42
C TYR A 267 9.41 -0.07 -16.80
N GLY A 268 10.28 0.92 -16.89
CA GLY A 268 10.75 1.46 -18.18
C GLY A 268 11.41 0.40 -19.08
N LEU A 269 12.19 -0.52 -18.50
CA LEU A 269 12.81 -1.65 -19.21
C LEU A 269 11.79 -2.70 -19.70
N LYS A 270 10.56 -2.67 -19.21
CA LYS A 270 9.45 -3.53 -19.64
C LYS A 270 8.46 -2.78 -20.55
N HIS A 271 8.53 -1.44 -20.58
CA HIS A 271 7.57 -0.61 -21.29
C HIS A 271 7.78 -0.72 -22.82
N PRO A 272 6.73 -1.02 -23.61
CA PRO A 272 6.87 -1.35 -25.03
C PRO A 272 7.53 -0.24 -25.87
N GLU A 273 7.27 1.03 -25.56
CA GLU A 273 7.75 2.16 -26.35
C GLU A 273 9.21 2.56 -26.05
N ILE A 274 9.68 2.37 -24.80
CA ILE A 274 10.96 2.94 -24.35
C ILE A 274 12.02 1.91 -23.97
N LYS A 275 11.67 0.64 -23.81
CA LYS A 275 12.56 -0.43 -23.28
C LYS A 275 13.92 -0.50 -23.96
N GLU A 276 13.96 -0.45 -25.30
CA GLU A 276 15.22 -0.57 -26.05
C GLU A 276 16.09 0.69 -25.91
N GLY A 277 15.46 1.88 -26.00
CA GLY A 277 16.18 3.15 -25.81
C GLY A 277 16.73 3.28 -24.38
N LEU A 278 15.92 2.93 -23.37
CA LEU A 278 16.34 2.96 -21.98
C LEU A 278 17.48 1.97 -21.70
N ARG A 279 17.40 0.76 -22.26
CA ARG A 279 18.46 -0.25 -22.13
C ARG A 279 19.80 0.26 -22.66
N GLY A 280 19.79 0.84 -23.89
CA GLY A 280 20.99 1.42 -24.48
C GLY A 280 21.55 2.58 -23.66
N TYR A 281 20.68 3.43 -23.14
CA TYR A 281 21.08 4.55 -22.30
C TYR A 281 21.72 4.08 -20.97
N LEU A 282 21.14 3.08 -20.30
CA LEU A 282 21.69 2.52 -19.06
C LEU A 282 23.06 1.86 -19.26
N LEU A 283 23.24 1.12 -20.37
CA LEU A 283 24.54 0.53 -20.71
C LEU A 283 25.60 1.62 -20.91
N ASN A 284 25.27 2.68 -21.66
CA ASN A 284 26.17 3.81 -21.86
C ASN A 284 26.56 4.52 -20.54
N ILE A 285 25.59 4.72 -19.63
CA ILE A 285 25.88 5.26 -18.29
C ILE A 285 26.82 4.32 -17.54
N ALA A 286 26.53 3.02 -17.50
CA ALA A 286 27.33 2.05 -16.75
C ALA A 286 28.79 2.01 -17.22
N GLU A 287 29.02 2.16 -18.54
CA GLU A 287 30.39 2.22 -19.13
C GLU A 287 31.14 3.51 -18.75
N ASN A 288 30.43 4.58 -18.36
CA ASN A 288 31.01 5.89 -18.03
C ASN A 288 30.90 6.23 -16.53
N LEU A 289 30.44 5.31 -15.67
CA LEU A 289 30.52 5.44 -14.23
C LEU A 289 31.92 5.01 -13.77
N GLU A 290 32.73 6.00 -13.38
CA GLU A 290 34.02 5.80 -12.68
C GLU A 290 33.83 5.74 -11.17
#